data_4e4f480e20de7b3a50d58162bec5c509
#
_entry.id   4e4f480e20de7b3a50d58162bec5c509
#
_cell.length_a   1.000
_cell.length_b   1.000
_cell.length_c   1.000
_cell.angle_alpha   90.00
_cell.angle_beta   90.00
_cell.angle_gamma   90.00
#
_symmetry.space_group_name_H-M   'P 1'
#
loop_
_entity.id
_entity.type
_entity.pdbx_description
1 polymer ?
#
loop_
_entity_poly.entity_id
_entity_poly.type
_entity_poly.pdbx_seq_one_letter_code
_entity_poly.pdbx_strand_id
1 'polypeptide(L)'
;SNGVVEFLQPLLDEFAENCPDIPLFLRGDSGFATPELYRQCEENGISYVIRLKENRILRELAADAEAMLTEKTRSNMVDYAVEYGEFQYQAGSWDYPRRVVFKIEKPYGQMLHMYTFIVTNMDSAPEKLIPFYCKRGKMENYIKESKNGFDFSAVSSRSKLVNANRLQLHALAYNLFNWFKRLVLPVQMRKQTVDTIRMRLLKIAARAVHSAGYVTFKLCSSCPYKAEFYEALRCIQQLTPMPN
;
A
#
# COMPACT_ATOMS: atom_id res chain seq x y z
N SER A 1 17.30 6.75 -0.16
CA SER A 1 17.43 5.57 -1.05
C SER A 1 18.85 4.98 -1.13
N ASN A 2 19.79 5.48 -0.32
CA ASN A 2 21.11 4.83 -0.23
C ASN A 2 20.95 3.40 0.23
N GLY A 3 21.61 2.44 -0.47
CA GLY A 3 21.59 1.02 -0.15
C GLY A 3 20.34 0.26 -0.64
N VAL A 4 19.52 0.85 -1.51
CA VAL A 4 18.33 0.14 -2.04
C VAL A 4 18.70 -0.97 -3.01
N VAL A 5 19.74 -0.76 -3.80
CA VAL A 5 20.25 -1.74 -4.78
C VAL A 5 20.80 -2.96 -4.04
N GLU A 6 21.65 -2.73 -3.04
CA GLU A 6 22.22 -3.79 -2.20
C GLU A 6 21.17 -4.53 -1.38
N PHE A 7 20.11 -3.82 -0.96
CA PHE A 7 19.00 -4.45 -0.24
C PHE A 7 18.12 -5.32 -1.15
N LEU A 8 17.90 -4.89 -2.39
CA LEU A 8 17.04 -5.62 -3.32
C LEU A 8 17.74 -6.83 -3.94
N GLN A 9 19.06 -6.77 -4.18
CA GLN A 9 19.76 -7.83 -4.91
C GLN A 9 19.54 -9.24 -4.33
N PRO A 10 19.71 -9.49 -3.01
CA PRO A 10 19.45 -10.83 -2.46
C PRO A 10 18.00 -11.30 -2.65
N LEU A 11 17.03 -10.39 -2.62
CA LEU A 11 15.63 -10.73 -2.85
C LEU A 11 15.37 -11.09 -4.31
N LEU A 12 16.00 -10.37 -5.24
CA LEU A 12 15.89 -10.65 -6.67
C LEU A 12 16.51 -12.00 -7.02
N ASP A 13 17.69 -12.32 -6.44
CA ASP A 13 18.37 -13.60 -6.60
C ASP A 13 17.49 -14.75 -6.08
N GLU A 14 16.88 -14.60 -4.91
CA GLU A 14 15.95 -15.58 -4.31
C GLU A 14 14.71 -15.78 -5.19
N PHE A 15 14.11 -14.71 -5.73
CA PHE A 15 12.98 -14.82 -6.64
C PHE A 15 13.36 -15.44 -7.98
N ALA A 16 14.50 -15.10 -8.55
CA ALA A 16 15.01 -15.69 -9.77
C ALA A 16 15.25 -17.21 -9.64
N GLU A 17 15.74 -17.64 -8.48
CA GLU A 17 15.98 -19.06 -8.19
C GLU A 17 14.69 -19.84 -7.93
N ASN A 18 13.80 -19.30 -7.09
CA ASN A 18 12.63 -20.05 -6.62
C ASN A 18 11.35 -19.83 -7.47
N CYS A 19 11.28 -18.76 -8.24
CA CYS A 19 10.08 -18.35 -8.99
C CYS A 19 10.43 -17.74 -10.35
N PRO A 20 11.18 -18.44 -11.24
CA PRO A 20 11.72 -17.86 -12.49
C PRO A 20 10.64 -17.41 -13.49
N ASP A 21 9.45 -18.02 -13.46
CA ASP A 21 8.35 -17.72 -14.37
C ASP A 21 7.41 -16.61 -13.88
N ILE A 22 7.66 -16.07 -12.69
CA ILE A 22 6.78 -15.03 -12.12
C ILE A 22 7.29 -13.63 -12.52
N PRO A 23 6.50 -12.83 -13.27
CA PRO A 23 6.92 -11.48 -13.61
C PRO A 23 6.99 -10.58 -12.37
N LEU A 24 8.13 -9.92 -12.18
CA LEU A 24 8.36 -9.04 -11.06
C LEU A 24 8.03 -7.59 -11.43
N PHE A 25 7.42 -6.87 -10.49
CA PHE A 25 7.06 -5.46 -10.64
C PHE A 25 7.57 -4.67 -9.44
N LEU A 26 8.33 -3.61 -9.73
CA LEU A 26 8.78 -2.67 -8.72
C LEU A 26 7.94 -1.37 -8.80
N ARG A 27 7.45 -0.93 -7.66
CA ARG A 27 6.71 0.33 -7.55
C ARG A 27 7.30 1.19 -6.43
N GLY A 28 7.84 2.35 -6.79
CA GLY A 28 8.56 3.23 -5.88
C GLY A 28 8.03 4.67 -5.85
N ASP A 29 8.30 5.38 -4.76
CA ASP A 29 8.13 6.83 -4.73
C ASP A 29 9.36 7.54 -5.32
N SER A 30 9.34 8.87 -5.27
CA SER A 30 10.43 9.68 -5.83
C SER A 30 11.76 9.51 -5.08
N GLY A 31 11.76 8.94 -3.89
CA GLY A 31 12.99 8.60 -3.16
C GLY A 31 13.75 7.43 -3.78
N PHE A 32 13.07 6.62 -4.59
CA PHE A 32 13.64 5.49 -5.34
C PHE A 32 14.00 5.84 -6.80
N ALA A 33 13.84 7.08 -7.21
CA ALA A 33 14.12 7.53 -8.56
C ALA A 33 15.63 7.74 -8.79
N THR A 34 16.40 6.64 -8.82
CA THR A 34 17.85 6.64 -9.01
C THR A 34 18.27 5.83 -10.23
N PRO A 35 19.29 6.27 -11.00
CA PRO A 35 19.77 5.55 -12.19
C PRO A 35 20.19 4.12 -11.92
N GLU A 36 20.82 3.87 -10.76
CA GLU A 36 21.30 2.56 -10.34
C GLU A 36 20.12 1.58 -10.19
N LEU A 37 19.01 2.03 -9.60
CA LEU A 37 17.83 1.19 -9.43
C LEU A 37 17.14 0.89 -10.76
N TYR A 38 17.07 1.86 -11.66
CA TYR A 38 16.52 1.61 -13.01
C TYR A 38 17.34 0.56 -13.75
N ARG A 39 18.67 0.69 -13.75
CA ARG A 39 19.59 -0.29 -14.33
C ARG A 39 19.39 -1.67 -13.73
N GLN A 40 19.36 -1.80 -12.41
CA GLN A 40 19.13 -3.07 -11.74
C GLN A 40 17.81 -3.72 -12.17
N CYS A 41 16.74 -2.94 -12.28
CA CYS A 41 15.46 -3.46 -12.78
C CYS A 41 15.54 -3.91 -14.23
N GLU A 42 16.16 -3.11 -15.09
CA GLU A 42 16.29 -3.37 -16.53
C GLU A 42 17.17 -4.60 -16.81
N GLU A 43 18.29 -4.76 -16.11
CA GLU A 43 19.19 -5.91 -16.19
C GLU A 43 18.55 -7.22 -15.70
N ASN A 44 17.66 -7.15 -14.72
CA ASN A 44 16.95 -8.30 -14.17
C ASN A 44 15.57 -8.54 -14.80
N GLY A 45 15.21 -7.83 -15.85
CA GLY A 45 13.92 -8.00 -16.53
C GLY A 45 12.70 -7.59 -15.70
N ILE A 46 12.89 -6.71 -14.69
CA ILE A 46 11.84 -6.26 -13.77
C ILE A 46 11.12 -5.06 -14.36
N SER A 47 9.81 -5.15 -14.43
CA SER A 47 8.96 -4.01 -14.77
C SER A 47 8.88 -3.02 -13.63
N TYR A 48 9.01 -1.73 -13.90
CA TYR A 48 8.93 -0.73 -12.83
C TYR A 48 8.04 0.47 -13.17
N VAL A 49 7.49 1.08 -12.11
CA VAL A 49 6.80 2.37 -12.12
C VAL A 49 7.26 3.18 -10.89
N ILE A 50 8.04 4.21 -11.12
CA ILE A 50 8.65 5.01 -10.06
C ILE A 50 8.30 6.48 -10.26
N ARG A 51 7.79 7.13 -9.22
CA ARG A 51 7.43 8.54 -9.28
C ARG A 51 8.68 9.40 -9.45
N LEU A 52 8.62 10.37 -10.36
CA LEU A 52 9.60 11.44 -10.45
C LEU A 52 9.13 12.64 -9.62
N LYS A 53 10.08 13.32 -9.00
CA LYS A 53 9.81 14.61 -8.39
C LYS A 53 9.59 15.63 -9.51
N GLU A 54 8.51 16.37 -9.42
CA GLU A 54 8.19 17.46 -10.34
C GLU A 54 9.35 18.46 -10.43
N ASN A 55 9.69 18.88 -11.65
CA ASN A 55 10.66 19.90 -11.93
C ASN A 55 10.23 20.73 -13.16
N ARG A 56 10.94 21.85 -13.43
CA ARG A 56 10.62 22.75 -14.52
C ARG A 56 10.64 22.07 -15.90
N ILE A 57 11.64 21.23 -16.17
CA ILE A 57 11.80 20.56 -17.45
C ILE A 57 10.62 19.60 -17.72
N LEU A 58 10.23 18.79 -16.73
CA LEU A 58 9.10 17.88 -16.86
C LEU A 58 7.78 18.63 -17.11
N ARG A 59 7.60 19.83 -16.52
CA ARG A 59 6.43 20.66 -16.78
C ARG A 59 6.45 21.25 -18.20
N GLU A 60 7.61 21.75 -18.65
CA GLU A 60 7.79 22.24 -20.00
C GLU A 60 7.48 21.18 -21.05
N LEU A 61 7.92 19.92 -20.85
CA LEU A 61 7.60 18.79 -21.71
C LEU A 61 6.11 18.39 -21.71
N ALA A 62 5.37 18.73 -20.67
CA ALA A 62 3.94 18.46 -20.55
C ALA A 62 3.06 19.69 -20.85
N ALA A 63 3.64 20.80 -21.32
CA ALA A 63 2.96 22.09 -21.49
C ALA A 63 1.78 22.03 -22.46
N ASP A 64 1.90 21.27 -23.56
CA ASP A 64 0.81 21.11 -24.55
C ASP A 64 -0.41 20.44 -23.92
N ALA A 65 -0.21 19.40 -23.11
CA ALA A 65 -1.29 18.74 -22.41
C ALA A 65 -1.92 19.64 -21.32
N GLU A 66 -1.11 20.47 -20.66
CA GLU A 66 -1.60 21.50 -19.73
C GLU A 66 -2.46 22.54 -20.42
N ALA A 67 -2.05 22.99 -21.61
CA ALA A 67 -2.82 23.94 -22.41
C ALA A 67 -4.17 23.34 -22.83
N MET A 68 -4.18 22.07 -23.29
CA MET A 68 -5.41 21.35 -23.62
C MET A 68 -6.35 21.24 -22.42
N LEU A 69 -5.82 20.91 -21.25
CA LEU A 69 -6.60 20.81 -20.01
C LEU A 69 -7.19 22.17 -19.61
N THR A 70 -6.40 23.23 -19.74
CA THR A 70 -6.82 24.60 -19.45
C THR A 70 -7.95 25.03 -20.37
N GLU A 71 -7.86 24.74 -21.67
CA GLU A 71 -8.93 25.07 -22.63
C GLU A 71 -10.19 24.27 -22.35
N LYS A 72 -10.10 22.97 -22.05
CA LYS A 72 -11.25 22.13 -21.66
C LYS A 72 -11.98 22.66 -20.43
N THR A 73 -11.28 23.27 -19.48
CA THR A 73 -11.86 23.78 -18.23
C THR A 73 -12.17 25.28 -18.26
N ARG A 74 -11.95 25.95 -19.38
CA ARG A 74 -12.12 27.39 -19.52
C ARG A 74 -13.58 27.84 -19.33
N SER A 75 -14.53 27.05 -19.84
CA SER A 75 -15.97 27.34 -19.72
C SER A 75 -16.53 27.04 -18.34
N ASN A 76 -15.90 26.14 -17.58
CA ASN A 76 -16.31 25.78 -16.23
C ASN A 76 -15.09 25.51 -15.33
N MET A 77 -14.65 26.53 -14.62
CA MET A 77 -13.46 26.48 -13.75
C MET A 77 -13.62 25.56 -12.53
N VAL A 78 -14.82 25.08 -12.23
CA VAL A 78 -15.11 24.24 -11.07
C VAL A 78 -14.99 22.75 -11.37
N ASP A 79 -15.07 22.36 -12.65
CA ASP A 79 -15.09 20.96 -13.06
C ASP A 79 -13.74 20.26 -12.85
N TYR A 80 -13.83 18.98 -12.54
CA TYR A 80 -12.70 18.08 -12.58
C TYR A 80 -12.34 17.76 -14.03
N ALA A 81 -11.09 17.87 -14.37
CA ALA A 81 -10.58 17.45 -15.65
C ALA A 81 -9.19 16.80 -15.51
N VAL A 82 -8.84 15.93 -16.44
CA VAL A 82 -7.58 15.19 -16.44
C VAL A 82 -7.08 14.99 -17.86
N GLU A 83 -5.76 15.13 -18.02
CA GLU A 83 -5.02 14.77 -19.23
C GLU A 83 -3.91 13.80 -18.89
N TYR A 84 -3.66 12.87 -19.80
CA TYR A 84 -2.58 11.90 -19.72
C TYR A 84 -1.69 12.04 -20.93
N GLY A 85 -0.42 11.73 -20.77
CA GLY A 85 0.51 11.70 -21.88
C GLY A 85 1.82 11.05 -21.48
N GLU A 86 2.74 11.05 -22.42
CA GLU A 86 4.06 10.45 -22.26
C GLU A 86 5.11 11.17 -23.12
N PHE A 87 6.35 11.07 -22.71
CA PHE A 87 7.51 11.54 -23.46
C PHE A 87 8.76 10.76 -23.06
N GLN A 88 9.80 10.87 -23.88
CA GLN A 88 11.14 10.44 -23.50
C GLN A 88 11.84 11.56 -22.74
N TYR A 89 12.42 11.22 -21.58
CA TYR A 89 13.12 12.17 -20.73
C TYR A 89 14.45 11.57 -20.27
N GLN A 90 15.47 12.41 -20.27
CA GLN A 90 16.78 12.08 -19.74
C GLN A 90 17.18 13.15 -18.72
N ALA A 91 17.32 12.75 -17.44
CA ALA A 91 17.94 13.62 -16.44
C ALA A 91 19.45 13.64 -16.64
N GLY A 92 20.13 14.68 -16.16
CA GLY A 92 21.59 14.82 -16.32
C GLY A 92 22.41 13.69 -15.68
N SER A 93 21.84 12.93 -14.75
CA SER A 93 22.46 11.77 -14.12
C SER A 93 22.12 10.43 -14.79
N TRP A 94 21.30 10.43 -15.85
CA TRP A 94 20.87 9.19 -16.51
C TRP A 94 21.74 8.90 -17.74
N ASP A 95 22.07 7.62 -17.92
CA ASP A 95 22.91 7.18 -19.04
C ASP A 95 22.19 7.32 -20.41
N TYR A 96 20.86 7.18 -20.42
CA TYR A 96 20.01 7.26 -21.61
C TYR A 96 18.59 7.72 -21.25
N PRO A 97 17.82 8.20 -22.25
CA PRO A 97 16.45 8.62 -22.04
C PRO A 97 15.54 7.44 -21.67
N ARG A 98 14.61 7.67 -20.75
CA ARG A 98 13.59 6.71 -20.34
C ARG A 98 12.20 7.26 -20.57
N ARG A 99 11.25 6.37 -20.77
CA ARG A 99 9.85 6.70 -20.92
C ARG A 99 9.32 7.27 -19.61
N VAL A 100 8.71 8.44 -19.69
CA VAL A 100 7.99 9.08 -18.60
C VAL A 100 6.55 9.24 -19.02
N VAL A 101 5.64 8.66 -18.24
CA VAL A 101 4.20 8.88 -18.37
C VAL A 101 3.77 9.92 -17.35
N PHE A 102 2.78 10.73 -17.71
CA PHE A 102 2.30 11.75 -16.82
C PHE A 102 0.77 11.85 -16.78
N LYS A 103 0.30 12.42 -15.68
CA LYS A 103 -1.07 12.87 -15.50
C LYS A 103 -1.03 14.33 -15.04
N ILE A 104 -1.82 15.17 -15.69
CA ILE A 104 -2.14 16.51 -15.22
C ILE A 104 -3.60 16.49 -14.84
N GLU A 105 -3.94 16.90 -13.65
CA GLU A 105 -5.32 17.00 -13.21
C GLU A 105 -5.62 18.37 -12.63
N LYS A 106 -6.81 18.84 -12.91
CA LYS A 106 -7.42 19.96 -12.23
C LYS A 106 -8.44 19.40 -11.25
N PRO A 107 -8.13 19.42 -9.94
CA PRO A 107 -9.07 18.95 -8.93
C PRO A 107 -10.32 19.82 -8.88
N TYR A 108 -11.43 19.21 -8.48
CA TYR A 108 -12.69 19.91 -8.31
C TYR A 108 -12.54 21.13 -7.37
N GLY A 109 -13.00 22.28 -7.80
CA GLY A 109 -12.95 23.52 -7.02
C GLY A 109 -11.56 24.13 -6.82
N GLN A 110 -10.51 23.62 -7.50
CA GLN A 110 -9.16 24.17 -7.44
C GLN A 110 -8.78 24.81 -8.76
N MET A 111 -8.01 25.91 -8.68
CA MET A 111 -7.48 26.61 -9.86
C MET A 111 -6.13 26.07 -10.32
N LEU A 112 -5.38 25.41 -9.42
CA LEU A 112 -4.05 24.92 -9.71
C LEU A 112 -4.10 23.49 -10.23
N HIS A 113 -3.28 23.21 -11.25
CA HIS A 113 -3.07 21.88 -11.78
C HIS A 113 -2.17 21.06 -10.87
N MET A 114 -2.45 19.77 -10.76
CA MET A 114 -1.61 18.79 -10.06
C MET A 114 -0.94 17.87 -11.07
N TYR A 115 0.38 17.70 -10.92
CA TYR A 115 1.17 16.88 -11.84
C TYR A 115 1.62 15.58 -11.16
N THR A 116 1.57 14.52 -11.92
CA THR A 116 2.15 13.23 -11.55
C THR A 116 3.01 12.74 -12.71
N PHE A 117 4.31 12.60 -12.47
CA PHE A 117 5.28 12.06 -13.43
C PHE A 117 5.79 10.72 -12.93
N ILE A 118 5.83 9.71 -13.80
CA ILE A 118 6.26 8.34 -13.50
C ILE A 118 7.20 7.88 -14.58
N VAL A 119 8.41 7.47 -14.20
CA VAL A 119 9.34 6.77 -15.08
C VAL A 119 9.02 5.28 -15.08
N THR A 120 9.08 4.65 -16.26
CA THR A 120 8.69 3.24 -16.43
C THR A 120 9.38 2.62 -17.66
N ASN A 121 9.61 1.30 -17.62
CA ASN A 121 9.99 0.47 -18.76
C ASN A 121 8.80 -0.32 -19.32
N MET A 122 7.59 -0.10 -18.82
CA MET A 122 6.38 -0.80 -19.27
C MET A 122 5.75 -0.08 -20.49
N ASP A 123 5.19 -0.84 -21.44
CA ASP A 123 4.56 -0.31 -22.65
C ASP A 123 3.07 0.02 -22.50
N SER A 124 2.49 -0.23 -21.33
CA SER A 124 1.07 0.05 -21.07
C SER A 124 0.74 1.53 -21.21
N ALA A 125 -0.48 1.85 -21.62
CA ALA A 125 -0.95 3.22 -21.78
C ALA A 125 -0.93 4.01 -20.45
N PRO A 126 -0.67 5.34 -20.47
CA PRO A 126 -0.59 6.19 -19.29
C PRO A 126 -1.82 6.08 -18.38
N GLU A 127 -3.04 5.98 -18.97
CA GLU A 127 -4.32 5.85 -18.26
C GLU A 127 -4.42 4.56 -17.43
N LYS A 128 -3.63 3.53 -17.75
CA LYS A 128 -3.55 2.28 -17.00
C LYS A 128 -2.40 2.32 -15.98
N LEU A 129 -1.26 2.89 -16.36
CA LEU A 129 -0.05 2.95 -15.53
C LEU A 129 -0.22 3.88 -14.31
N ILE A 130 -0.83 5.04 -14.51
CA ILE A 130 -1.04 6.00 -13.40
C ILE A 130 -1.94 5.42 -12.30
N PRO A 131 -3.13 4.84 -12.60
CA PRO A 131 -3.93 4.16 -11.59
C PRO A 131 -3.22 2.94 -10.96
N PHE A 132 -2.43 2.20 -11.73
CA PHE A 132 -1.61 1.11 -11.20
C PHE A 132 -0.60 1.64 -10.18
N TYR A 133 0.10 2.74 -10.50
CA TYR A 133 0.97 3.41 -9.54
C TYR A 133 0.21 3.89 -8.30
N CYS A 134 -0.95 4.53 -8.46
CA CYS A 134 -1.74 5.08 -7.35
C CYS A 134 -2.20 4.01 -6.34
N LYS A 135 -2.32 2.74 -6.75
CA LYS A 135 -2.57 1.63 -5.82
C LYS A 135 -1.47 1.45 -4.76
N ARG A 136 -0.32 2.12 -4.90
CA ARG A 136 0.73 2.18 -3.87
C ARG A 136 0.20 2.70 -2.52
N GLY A 137 -0.75 3.62 -2.53
CA GLY A 137 -1.39 4.13 -1.31
C GLY A 137 -2.02 3.06 -0.42
N LYS A 138 -2.34 1.88 -0.95
CA LYS A 138 -2.82 0.74 -0.14
C LYS A 138 -1.71 0.23 0.79
N MET A 139 -0.45 0.19 0.35
CA MET A 139 0.67 -0.21 1.20
C MET A 139 0.88 0.78 2.35
N GLU A 140 0.76 2.07 2.07
CA GLU A 140 0.84 3.10 3.11
C GLU A 140 -0.25 2.92 4.18
N ASN A 141 -1.46 2.55 3.77
CA ASN A 141 -2.54 2.24 4.70
C ASN A 141 -2.23 1.00 5.56
N TYR A 142 -1.62 -0.05 4.99
CA TYR A 142 -1.20 -1.22 5.76
C TYR A 142 -0.07 -0.88 6.74
N ILE A 143 0.92 -0.09 6.33
CA ILE A 143 1.98 0.41 7.22
C ILE A 143 1.38 1.27 8.34
N LYS A 144 0.43 2.16 8.03
CA LYS A 144 -0.27 2.98 9.02
C LYS A 144 -1.08 2.12 9.99
N GLU A 145 -1.81 1.13 9.51
CA GLU A 145 -2.55 0.18 10.35
C GLU A 145 -1.61 -0.62 11.26
N SER A 146 -0.47 -1.05 10.72
CA SER A 146 0.55 -1.77 11.49
C SER A 146 1.17 -0.90 12.59
N LYS A 147 1.44 0.38 12.30
CA LYS A 147 1.95 1.33 13.30
C LYS A 147 0.93 1.61 14.39
N ASN A 148 -0.33 1.84 14.04
CA ASN A 148 -1.37 2.23 14.99
C ASN A 148 -1.92 1.02 15.77
N GLY A 149 -2.14 -0.12 15.11
CA GLY A 149 -2.79 -1.29 15.71
C GLY A 149 -1.82 -2.30 16.32
N PHE A 150 -0.53 -2.28 15.94
CA PHE A 150 0.47 -3.28 16.35
C PHE A 150 1.80 -2.68 16.79
N ASP A 151 1.84 -1.38 17.04
CA ASP A 151 3.03 -0.68 17.58
C ASP A 151 4.34 -0.92 16.79
N PHE A 152 4.29 -1.03 15.47
CA PHE A 152 5.47 -1.26 14.63
C PHE A 152 6.57 -0.21 14.81
N SER A 153 6.21 1.01 15.21
CA SER A 153 7.14 2.11 15.44
C SER A 153 7.71 2.16 16.86
N ALA A 154 7.23 1.31 17.79
CA ALA A 154 7.68 1.33 19.16
C ALA A 154 9.07 0.68 19.29
N VAL A 155 10.05 1.48 19.68
CA VAL A 155 11.41 1.05 19.98
C VAL A 155 11.52 0.81 21.47
N SER A 156 11.78 -0.44 21.90
CA SER A 156 11.86 -0.83 23.32
C SER A 156 13.28 -1.09 23.79
N SER A 157 14.26 -1.12 22.90
CA SER A 157 15.65 -1.45 23.23
C SER A 157 16.62 -0.54 22.47
N ARG A 158 17.81 -0.36 23.02
CA ARG A 158 18.93 0.26 22.31
C ARG A 158 19.60 -0.69 21.30
N SER A 159 19.34 -1.99 21.39
CA SER A 159 19.87 -2.99 20.47
C SER A 159 19.04 -3.05 19.19
N LYS A 160 19.71 -2.87 18.03
CA LYS A 160 19.07 -3.00 16.71
C LYS A 160 18.51 -4.41 16.49
N LEU A 161 19.21 -5.45 16.92
CA LEU A 161 18.78 -6.85 16.77
C LEU A 161 17.50 -7.13 17.56
N VAL A 162 17.39 -6.66 18.80
CA VAL A 162 16.19 -6.82 19.63
C VAL A 162 14.97 -6.13 18.98
N ASN A 163 15.17 -4.92 18.47
CA ASN A 163 14.09 -4.19 17.79
C ASN A 163 13.69 -4.85 16.47
N ALA A 164 14.65 -5.42 15.72
CA ALA A 164 14.36 -6.18 14.50
C ALA A 164 13.53 -7.43 14.80
N ASN A 165 13.90 -8.22 15.81
CA ASN A 165 13.11 -9.39 16.24
C ASN A 165 11.71 -9.00 16.70
N ARG A 166 11.60 -7.91 17.46
CA ARG A 166 10.29 -7.38 17.85
C ARG A 166 9.43 -7.02 16.64
N LEU A 167 9.99 -6.35 15.64
CA LEU A 167 9.30 -6.02 14.41
C LEU A 167 8.77 -7.26 13.69
N GLN A 168 9.56 -8.34 13.64
CA GLN A 168 9.11 -9.63 13.06
C GLN A 168 7.91 -10.23 13.80
N LEU A 169 7.92 -10.19 15.15
CA LEU A 169 6.78 -10.65 15.95
C LEU A 169 5.52 -9.80 15.71
N HIS A 170 5.67 -8.48 15.57
CA HIS A 170 4.55 -7.60 15.23
C HIS A 170 4.02 -7.88 13.81
N ALA A 171 4.91 -8.17 12.85
CA ALA A 171 4.52 -8.54 11.49
C ALA A 171 3.75 -9.87 11.48
N LEU A 172 4.19 -10.85 12.25
CA LEU A 172 3.47 -12.12 12.44
C LEU A 172 2.08 -11.88 13.04
N ALA A 173 1.99 -11.09 14.09
CA ALA A 173 0.72 -10.76 14.74
C ALA A 173 -0.24 -10.05 13.75
N TYR A 174 0.28 -9.13 12.93
CA TYR A 174 -0.49 -8.46 11.87
C TYR A 174 -1.01 -9.46 10.83
N ASN A 175 -0.19 -10.41 10.39
CA ASN A 175 -0.59 -11.43 9.44
C ASN A 175 -1.66 -12.37 10.01
N LEU A 176 -1.50 -12.82 11.26
CA LEU A 176 -2.52 -13.63 11.97
C LEU A 176 -3.84 -12.87 12.08
N PHE A 177 -3.79 -11.57 12.37
CA PHE A 177 -4.98 -10.75 12.44
C PHE A 177 -5.65 -10.57 11.06
N ASN A 178 -4.88 -10.48 9.98
CA ASN A 178 -5.43 -10.47 8.62
C ASN A 178 -6.11 -11.78 8.26
N TRP A 179 -5.57 -12.93 8.67
CA TRP A 179 -6.25 -14.22 8.54
C TRP A 179 -7.53 -14.27 9.34
N PHE A 180 -7.51 -13.83 10.60
CA PHE A 180 -8.71 -13.68 11.40
C PHE A 180 -9.79 -12.83 10.71
N LYS A 181 -9.43 -11.69 10.16
CA LYS A 181 -10.35 -10.83 9.36
C LYS A 181 -10.98 -11.59 8.19
N ARG A 182 -10.19 -12.39 7.49
CA ARG A 182 -10.66 -13.11 6.28
C ARG A 182 -11.50 -14.34 6.59
N LEU A 183 -11.11 -15.12 7.60
CA LEU A 183 -11.68 -16.43 7.88
C LEU A 183 -12.85 -16.36 8.86
N VAL A 184 -12.81 -15.41 9.78
CA VAL A 184 -13.70 -15.38 10.94
C VAL A 184 -14.71 -14.23 10.88
N LEU A 185 -14.28 -13.03 10.45
CA LEU A 185 -15.16 -11.87 10.56
C LEU A 185 -16.25 -11.81 9.49
N PRO A 186 -17.46 -11.33 9.85
CA PRO A 186 -18.50 -10.96 8.91
C PRO A 186 -17.97 -10.03 7.81
N VAL A 187 -18.50 -10.16 6.59
CA VAL A 187 -18.02 -9.41 5.40
C VAL A 187 -17.96 -7.90 5.62
N GLN A 188 -18.96 -7.35 6.31
CA GLN A 188 -19.05 -5.92 6.63
C GLN A 188 -17.95 -5.44 7.59
N MET A 189 -17.36 -6.34 8.37
CA MET A 189 -16.28 -6.01 9.31
C MET A 189 -14.87 -6.16 8.73
N ARG A 190 -14.70 -6.93 7.66
CA ARG A 190 -13.37 -7.26 7.09
C ARG A 190 -12.56 -6.04 6.64
N LYS A 191 -13.23 -4.94 6.28
CA LYS A 191 -12.59 -3.68 5.86
C LYS A 191 -12.31 -2.70 7.00
N GLN A 192 -12.75 -3.02 8.22
CA GLN A 192 -12.55 -2.16 9.37
C GLN A 192 -11.11 -2.24 9.89
N THR A 193 -10.68 -1.17 10.58
CA THR A 193 -9.37 -1.12 11.23
C THR A 193 -9.30 -2.05 12.43
N VAL A 194 -8.08 -2.43 12.83
CA VAL A 194 -7.82 -3.25 14.03
C VAL A 194 -8.48 -2.67 15.26
N ASP A 195 -8.34 -1.36 15.49
CA ASP A 195 -8.89 -0.68 16.66
C ASP A 195 -10.43 -0.73 16.68
N THR A 196 -11.06 -0.55 15.52
CA THR A 196 -12.52 -0.67 15.41
C THR A 196 -13.00 -2.09 15.73
N ILE A 197 -12.29 -3.11 15.23
CA ILE A 197 -12.62 -4.51 15.49
C ILE A 197 -12.42 -4.82 16.99
N ARG A 198 -11.31 -4.37 17.59
CA ARG A 198 -11.06 -4.51 19.03
C ARG A 198 -12.18 -3.89 19.86
N MET A 199 -12.60 -2.66 19.51
CA MET A 199 -13.70 -1.98 20.24
C MET A 199 -15.02 -2.75 20.14
N ARG A 200 -15.33 -3.27 18.95
CA ARG A 200 -16.63 -3.92 18.70
C ARG A 200 -16.73 -5.34 19.21
N LEU A 201 -15.64 -6.13 19.14
CA LEU A 201 -15.68 -7.56 19.44
C LEU A 201 -14.90 -7.95 20.70
N LEU A 202 -13.85 -7.21 21.10
CA LEU A 202 -13.02 -7.60 22.24
C LEU A 202 -13.29 -6.74 23.48
N LYS A 203 -13.59 -5.45 23.33
CA LYS A 203 -13.88 -4.54 24.45
C LYS A 203 -15.37 -4.58 24.82
N ILE A 204 -15.95 -5.77 24.95
CA ILE A 204 -17.34 -5.96 25.40
C ILE A 204 -17.33 -6.12 26.91
N ALA A 205 -18.15 -5.33 27.62
CA ALA A 205 -18.29 -5.48 29.06
C ALA A 205 -18.79 -6.89 29.41
N ALA A 206 -18.11 -7.56 30.33
CA ALA A 206 -18.42 -8.92 30.74
C ALA A 206 -18.29 -9.07 32.25
N ARG A 207 -19.11 -9.97 32.82
CA ARG A 207 -19.00 -10.41 34.22
C ARG A 207 -18.54 -11.86 34.23
N ALA A 208 -17.42 -12.16 34.88
CA ALA A 208 -17.00 -13.50 35.16
C ALA A 208 -17.79 -14.07 36.34
N VAL A 209 -18.40 -15.24 36.18
CA VAL A 209 -19.13 -15.97 37.20
C VAL A 209 -18.49 -17.35 37.37
N HIS A 210 -18.09 -17.67 38.60
CA HIS A 210 -17.57 -18.98 38.97
C HIS A 210 -18.70 -19.84 39.55
N SER A 211 -18.95 -21.00 38.96
CA SER A 211 -19.95 -21.94 39.44
C SER A 211 -19.59 -23.36 39.03
N ALA A 212 -19.69 -24.31 39.95
CA ALA A 212 -19.49 -25.74 39.70
C ALA A 212 -18.19 -26.11 38.96
N GLY A 213 -17.07 -25.38 39.28
CA GLY A 213 -15.78 -25.60 38.64
C GLY A 213 -15.61 -24.96 37.25
N TYR A 214 -16.61 -24.22 36.77
CA TYR A 214 -16.59 -23.50 35.51
C TYR A 214 -16.49 -21.99 35.70
N VAL A 215 -15.82 -21.31 34.77
CA VAL A 215 -15.81 -19.86 34.63
C VAL A 215 -16.68 -19.49 33.45
N THR A 216 -17.80 -18.81 33.74
CA THR A 216 -18.73 -18.35 32.68
C THR A 216 -18.62 -16.84 32.52
N PHE A 217 -18.35 -16.38 31.32
CA PHE A 217 -18.37 -14.94 30.98
C PHE A 217 -19.77 -14.56 30.51
N LYS A 218 -20.47 -13.78 31.33
CA LYS A 218 -21.77 -13.18 30.97
C LYS A 218 -21.52 -11.84 30.30
N LEU A 219 -21.70 -11.78 28.98
CA LEU A 219 -21.52 -10.57 28.19
C LEU A 219 -22.70 -9.61 28.37
N CYS A 220 -22.44 -8.32 28.17
CA CYS A 220 -23.45 -7.27 28.21
C CYS A 220 -24.56 -7.55 27.17
N SER A 221 -25.81 -7.67 27.61
CA SER A 221 -26.96 -7.99 26.75
C SER A 221 -27.33 -6.85 25.79
N SER A 222 -27.00 -5.59 26.16
CA SER A 222 -27.23 -4.38 25.36
C SER A 222 -26.08 -4.05 24.41
N CYS A 223 -25.11 -4.96 24.19
CA CYS A 223 -24.04 -4.75 23.25
C CYS A 223 -24.61 -4.63 21.81
N PRO A 224 -24.38 -3.51 21.10
CA PRO A 224 -24.92 -3.30 19.75
C PRO A 224 -24.32 -4.23 18.71
N TYR A 225 -23.16 -4.84 18.99
CA TYR A 225 -22.41 -5.74 18.09
C TYR A 225 -22.57 -7.21 18.46
N LYS A 226 -23.65 -7.55 19.14
CA LYS A 226 -23.94 -8.91 19.62
C LYS A 226 -24.05 -9.91 18.46
N ALA A 227 -24.69 -9.52 17.36
CA ALA A 227 -24.88 -10.39 16.21
C ALA A 227 -23.54 -10.74 15.55
N GLU A 228 -22.69 -9.75 15.31
CA GLU A 228 -21.37 -9.90 14.72
C GLU A 228 -20.44 -10.72 15.61
N PHE A 229 -20.55 -10.56 16.93
CA PHE A 229 -19.76 -11.34 17.90
C PHE A 229 -20.12 -12.84 17.81
N TYR A 230 -21.42 -13.18 17.82
CA TYR A 230 -21.84 -14.58 17.73
C TYR A 230 -21.58 -15.19 16.34
N GLU A 231 -21.68 -14.40 15.28
CA GLU A 231 -21.29 -14.85 13.94
C GLU A 231 -19.79 -15.18 13.88
N ALA A 232 -18.93 -14.30 14.40
CA ALA A 232 -17.50 -14.54 14.49
C ALA A 232 -17.18 -15.80 15.33
N LEU A 233 -17.83 -15.94 16.49
CA LEU A 233 -17.63 -17.11 17.34
C LEU A 233 -18.03 -18.42 16.63
N ARG A 234 -19.15 -18.43 15.90
CA ARG A 234 -19.58 -19.57 15.11
C ARG A 234 -18.58 -19.90 14.00
N CYS A 235 -18.06 -18.88 13.30
CA CYS A 235 -17.02 -19.08 12.30
C CYS A 235 -15.76 -19.72 12.90
N ILE A 236 -15.31 -19.26 14.09
CA ILE A 236 -14.17 -19.88 14.80
C ILE A 236 -14.44 -21.36 15.08
N GLN A 237 -15.63 -21.72 15.59
CA GLN A 237 -16.00 -23.10 15.90
C GLN A 237 -16.06 -24.00 14.66
N GLN A 238 -16.28 -23.44 13.48
CA GLN A 238 -16.34 -24.16 12.21
C GLN A 238 -14.97 -24.27 11.51
N LEU A 239 -13.93 -23.60 12.02
CA LEU A 239 -12.57 -23.76 11.48
C LEU A 239 -12.08 -25.18 11.75
N THR A 240 -12.01 -25.99 10.72
CA THR A 240 -11.36 -27.29 10.79
C THR A 240 -9.84 -27.10 10.70
N PRO A 241 -9.04 -27.70 11.62
CA PRO A 241 -7.59 -27.74 11.44
C PRO A 241 -7.27 -28.42 10.10
N MET A 242 -6.34 -27.85 9.32
CA MET A 242 -5.85 -28.57 8.14
C MET A 242 -5.21 -29.88 8.65
N PRO A 243 -5.51 -31.03 8.04
CA PRO A 243 -4.77 -32.26 8.33
C PRO A 243 -3.28 -32.02 7.96
N ASN A 244 -2.40 -32.45 8.87
CA ASN A 244 -0.94 -32.43 8.67
C ASN A 244 -0.53 -33.31 7.50
#